data_d6068d04adaa11b330958e906fdcc9af
#
_entry.id   d6068d04adaa11b330958e906fdcc9af
#
_cell.length_a   1.000
_cell.length_b   1.000
_cell.length_c   1.000
_cell.angle_alpha   90.00
_cell.angle_beta   90.00
_cell.angle_gamma   90.00
#
_symmetry.space_group_name_H-M   'P 1'
#
loop_
_entity.id
_entity.type
_entity.pdbx_description
1 polymer ?
#
loop_
_entity_poly.entity_id
_entity_poly.type
_entity_poly.pdbx_seq_one_letter_code
_entity_poly.pdbx_strand_id
1 'polypeptide(L)'
;HETEQIYKDKIIAFSDKEVVKKLKITLKIKKISSKKKIYLENKKIFEKLKKDKKFRKFKGLSIDTRTLKKKNVFITIKGKNNDGVKFIPEALKKGASFIITSKNIKKFENKIIKVKNENNFLNNFASLKRDNSNAKIFAITGSAGKTSLKNLIHELLKNFGETYCSPKSYNNHFGVPLSLSSLNKNHKYGVFEVGMSKKGEINNLTKLVRPHIGIITNIGEAHIENFKNLRGIADAKGEIINNIISGGTLILNRDDNYFNYLKKKAIKRNIKVVSYGKDKRSYVHPIQISKGKDKTKLKVKVGNQIIILSIKNINIYN
;
A
#
# COMPACT_ATOMS: atom_id res chain seq x y z
N HIS A 1 14.74 -4.49 15.91
CA HIS A 1 15.79 -3.78 16.67
C HIS A 1 17.17 -3.99 16.07
N GLU A 2 17.62 -5.23 15.84
CA GLU A 2 18.96 -5.48 15.25
C GLU A 2 19.15 -4.93 13.83
N THR A 3 18.18 -5.01 12.98
CA THR A 3 18.26 -4.47 11.61
C THR A 3 18.23 -2.95 11.54
N GLU A 4 17.57 -2.29 12.50
CA GLU A 4 17.57 -0.82 12.62
C GLU A 4 18.90 -0.30 13.19
N GLN A 5 19.48 -1.03 14.13
CA GLN A 5 20.79 -0.74 14.69
C GLN A 5 21.90 -0.89 13.65
N ILE A 6 21.88 -1.97 12.85
CA ILE A 6 22.81 -2.18 11.73
C ILE A 6 22.72 -1.06 10.66
N TYR A 7 21.54 -0.47 10.46
CA TYR A 7 21.40 0.67 9.55
C TYR A 7 21.89 1.99 10.16
N LYS A 8 21.71 2.21 11.47
CA LYS A 8 22.23 3.39 12.18
C LYS A 8 23.75 3.34 12.27
N ASP A 9 24.31 2.21 12.61
CA ASP A 9 25.78 2.02 12.72
C ASP A 9 26.48 2.17 11.38
N LYS A 10 25.85 1.76 10.27
CA LYS A 10 26.35 2.02 8.92
C LYS A 10 26.29 3.49 8.49
N ILE A 11 25.37 4.27 9.03
CA ILE A 11 25.28 5.72 8.73
C ILE A 11 26.33 6.50 9.53
N ILE A 12 26.61 6.12 10.77
CA ILE A 12 27.64 6.74 11.61
C ILE A 12 29.04 6.44 11.07
N ALA A 13 29.28 5.21 10.57
CA ALA A 13 30.55 4.82 9.94
C ALA A 13 30.89 5.58 8.64
N PHE A 14 29.95 6.31 8.04
CA PHE A 14 30.17 7.11 6.82
C PHE A 14 30.75 8.52 7.09
N SER A 15 30.92 8.91 8.33
CA SER A 15 31.52 10.21 8.71
C SER A 15 33.05 10.14 8.89
N ASP A 16 33.62 8.96 8.98
CA ASP A 16 35.05 8.77 9.18
C ASP A 16 35.79 8.55 7.85
N LYS A 17 36.75 9.45 7.53
CA LYS A 17 37.53 9.43 6.28
C LYS A 17 38.33 8.15 6.06
N GLU A 18 38.79 7.49 7.13
CA GLU A 18 39.54 6.22 7.04
C GLU A 18 38.65 5.04 6.69
N VAL A 19 37.44 4.99 7.27
CA VAL A 19 36.43 3.97 6.97
C VAL A 19 35.98 4.07 5.51
N VAL A 20 35.83 5.31 5.00
CA VAL A 20 35.51 5.59 3.59
C VAL A 20 36.64 5.08 2.65
N LYS A 21 37.91 5.20 3.08
CA LYS A 21 39.06 4.70 2.29
C LYS A 21 39.16 3.17 2.27
N LYS A 22 38.91 2.50 3.40
CA LYS A 22 38.81 1.03 3.48
C LYS A 22 37.60 0.47 2.75
N LEU A 23 36.44 1.14 2.84
CA LEU A 23 35.26 0.78 2.07
C LEU A 23 35.42 0.99 0.56
N LYS A 24 36.22 1.96 0.10
CA LYS A 24 36.56 2.10 -1.34
C LYS A 24 37.37 0.91 -1.86
N ILE A 25 38.18 0.27 -1.02
CA ILE A 25 38.94 -0.92 -1.38
C ILE A 25 38.06 -2.17 -1.39
N THR A 26 37.09 -2.27 -0.48
CA THR A 26 36.12 -3.38 -0.41
C THR A 26 34.93 -3.18 -1.36
N LEU A 27 34.60 -1.96 -1.77
CA LEU A 27 33.54 -1.58 -2.73
C LEU A 27 34.02 -1.55 -4.21
N LYS A 28 35.18 -2.10 -4.53
CA LYS A 28 35.35 -2.77 -5.83
C LYS A 28 34.31 -3.88 -6.00
N ILE A 29 33.51 -4.09 -4.99
CA ILE A 29 32.38 -4.98 -4.91
C ILE A 29 31.13 -4.30 -5.43
N LYS A 30 30.73 -4.83 -6.59
CA LYS A 30 29.38 -4.82 -7.12
C LYS A 30 28.75 -3.44 -7.33
N LYS A 31 28.64 -3.10 -8.59
CA LYS A 31 27.66 -2.17 -9.15
C LYS A 31 26.51 -1.93 -8.16
N ILE A 32 26.48 -0.78 -7.52
CA ILE A 32 25.27 -0.29 -6.85
C ILE A 32 24.18 -0.49 -7.88
N SER A 33 23.21 -1.34 -7.57
CA SER A 33 22.21 -1.72 -8.55
C SER A 33 21.60 -0.43 -9.12
N SER A 34 21.34 -0.39 -10.42
CA SER A 34 20.74 0.76 -11.09
C SER A 34 19.51 1.29 -10.34
N LYS A 35 18.78 0.42 -9.67
CA LYS A 35 17.63 0.74 -8.79
C LYS A 35 18.00 1.63 -7.59
N LYS A 36 19.11 1.35 -6.90
CA LYS A 36 19.56 2.15 -5.73
C LYS A 36 20.02 3.53 -6.15
N LYS A 37 20.68 3.64 -7.31
CA LYS A 37 21.09 4.93 -7.89
C LYS A 37 19.87 5.79 -8.27
N ILE A 38 18.87 5.20 -8.92
CA ILE A 38 17.61 5.87 -9.29
C ILE A 38 16.84 6.32 -8.04
N TYR A 39 16.79 5.48 -7.00
CA TYR A 39 16.17 5.86 -5.72
C TYR A 39 16.83 7.09 -5.10
N LEU A 40 18.15 7.14 -5.05
CA LEU A 40 18.90 8.27 -4.51
C LEU A 40 18.74 9.54 -5.35
N GLU A 41 18.70 9.43 -6.67
CA GLU A 41 18.42 10.56 -7.57
C GLU A 41 17.01 11.12 -7.31
N ASN A 42 16.00 10.27 -7.19
CA ASN A 42 14.63 10.70 -6.91
C ASN A 42 14.49 11.29 -5.49
N LYS A 43 15.25 10.77 -4.51
CA LYS A 43 15.33 11.37 -3.17
C LYS A 43 15.90 12.78 -3.24
N LYS A 44 16.97 13.01 -4.01
CA LYS A 44 17.56 14.35 -4.22
C LYS A 44 16.56 15.30 -4.89
N ILE A 45 15.82 14.84 -5.89
CA ILE A 45 14.75 15.62 -6.53
C ILE A 45 13.70 15.99 -5.48
N PHE A 46 13.26 15.03 -4.66
CA PHE A 46 12.27 15.28 -3.63
C PHE A 46 12.75 16.28 -2.55
N GLU A 47 14.01 16.18 -2.09
CA GLU A 47 14.59 17.14 -1.15
C GLU A 47 14.72 18.53 -1.78
N LYS A 48 15.09 18.62 -3.06
CA LYS A 48 15.09 19.88 -3.82
C LYS A 48 13.68 20.47 -3.90
N LEU A 49 12.67 19.64 -4.18
CA LEU A 49 11.26 20.03 -4.21
C LEU A 49 10.79 20.57 -2.85
N LYS A 50 11.23 20.00 -1.74
CA LYS A 50 10.90 20.48 -0.39
C LYS A 50 11.57 21.81 -0.05
N LYS A 51 12.81 22.02 -0.47
CA LYS A 51 13.61 23.21 -0.18
C LYS A 51 13.17 24.43 -1.01
N ASP A 52 12.66 24.22 -2.20
CA ASP A 52 12.19 25.30 -3.07
C ASP A 52 10.88 25.91 -2.53
N LYS A 53 10.89 27.23 -2.27
CA LYS A 53 9.72 27.97 -1.79
C LYS A 53 8.49 27.79 -2.69
N LYS A 54 8.69 27.58 -4.00
CA LYS A 54 7.62 27.30 -4.98
C LYS A 54 6.94 25.95 -4.74
N PHE A 55 7.67 24.96 -4.20
CA PHE A 55 7.16 23.62 -3.92
C PHE A 55 6.52 23.46 -2.53
N ARG A 56 6.74 24.37 -1.60
CA ARG A 56 6.08 24.31 -0.27
C ARG A 56 4.55 24.30 -0.35
N LYS A 57 3.96 24.65 -1.49
CA LYS A 57 2.51 24.71 -1.72
C LYS A 57 1.93 23.47 -2.44
N PHE A 58 2.74 22.46 -2.69
CA PHE A 58 2.27 21.23 -3.32
C PHE A 58 1.39 20.40 -2.35
N LYS A 59 0.19 20.00 -2.82
CA LYS A 59 -0.82 19.33 -1.97
C LYS A 59 -0.95 17.82 -2.19
N GLY A 60 -0.36 17.25 -3.24
CA GLY A 60 -0.43 15.83 -3.55
C GLY A 60 -0.06 15.52 -4.98
N LEU A 61 -0.06 14.23 -5.33
CA LEU A 61 0.18 13.75 -6.68
C LEU A 61 -1.14 13.40 -7.37
N SER A 62 -1.17 13.55 -8.70
CA SER A 62 -2.26 13.05 -9.55
C SER A 62 -1.70 12.47 -10.85
N ILE A 63 -2.35 11.43 -11.36
CA ILE A 63 -2.08 10.81 -12.67
C ILE A 63 -3.28 10.95 -13.61
N ASP A 64 -4.36 11.62 -13.15
CA ASP A 64 -5.61 11.75 -13.88
C ASP A 64 -6.14 13.18 -13.73
N THR A 65 -6.30 13.88 -14.86
CA THR A 65 -6.79 15.27 -14.87
C THR A 65 -8.22 15.41 -14.38
N ARG A 66 -9.04 14.36 -14.45
CA ARG A 66 -10.44 14.35 -13.95
C ARG A 66 -10.51 14.47 -12.43
N THR A 67 -9.51 13.95 -11.73
CA THR A 67 -9.41 13.96 -10.26
C THR A 67 -8.36 14.91 -9.73
N LEU A 68 -7.65 15.60 -10.61
CA LEU A 68 -6.60 16.55 -10.25
C LEU A 68 -7.18 17.74 -9.48
N LYS A 69 -6.55 18.05 -8.35
CA LYS A 69 -6.90 19.21 -7.51
C LYS A 69 -5.87 20.33 -7.72
N LYS A 70 -6.30 21.58 -7.55
CA LYS A 70 -5.40 22.76 -7.56
C LYS A 70 -4.21 22.53 -6.64
N LYS A 71 -3.02 22.86 -7.11
CA LYS A 71 -1.72 22.65 -6.45
C LYS A 71 -1.27 21.17 -6.35
N ASN A 72 -1.90 20.23 -7.05
CA ASN A 72 -1.29 18.91 -7.24
C ASN A 72 -0.10 18.99 -8.21
N VAL A 73 0.77 17.99 -8.12
CA VAL A 73 1.76 17.68 -9.14
C VAL A 73 1.17 16.58 -10.04
N PHE A 74 1.15 16.83 -11.34
CA PHE A 74 0.64 15.87 -12.32
C PHE A 74 1.79 15.00 -12.85
N ILE A 75 1.60 13.69 -12.89
CA ILE A 75 2.59 12.74 -13.42
C ILE A 75 2.06 12.17 -14.73
N THR A 76 2.84 12.31 -15.81
CA THR A 76 2.45 11.87 -17.16
C THR A 76 2.66 10.38 -17.39
N ILE A 77 1.89 9.56 -16.69
CA ILE A 77 1.99 8.10 -16.85
C ILE A 77 1.41 7.68 -18.20
N LYS A 78 2.16 6.82 -18.91
CA LYS A 78 1.67 6.15 -20.12
C LYS A 78 0.87 4.93 -19.72
N GLY A 79 -0.43 4.93 -19.99
CA GLY A 79 -1.34 3.78 -19.87
C GLY A 79 -1.36 2.94 -21.15
N LYS A 80 -2.22 1.91 -21.17
CA LYS A 80 -2.42 1.08 -22.37
C LYS A 80 -2.97 1.90 -23.57
N ASN A 81 -3.97 2.74 -23.33
CA ASN A 81 -4.72 3.45 -24.38
C ASN A 81 -4.40 4.95 -24.41
N ASN A 82 -3.76 5.52 -23.40
CA ASN A 82 -3.53 6.95 -23.28
C ASN A 82 -2.10 7.26 -22.86
N ASP A 83 -1.53 8.31 -23.45
CA ASP A 83 -0.26 8.90 -23.00
C ASP A 83 -0.56 10.14 -22.16
N GLY A 84 -0.13 10.14 -20.91
CA GLY A 84 -0.33 11.23 -19.96
C GLY A 84 0.23 12.57 -20.42
N VAL A 85 1.19 12.56 -21.34
CA VAL A 85 1.79 13.79 -21.93
C VAL A 85 0.73 14.64 -22.64
N LYS A 86 -0.24 14.03 -23.29
CA LYS A 86 -1.33 14.74 -23.99
C LYS A 86 -2.18 15.61 -23.05
N PHE A 87 -2.21 15.29 -21.77
CA PHE A 87 -3.02 15.97 -20.76
C PHE A 87 -2.27 17.09 -20.02
N ILE A 88 -1.03 17.41 -20.39
CA ILE A 88 -0.24 18.48 -19.75
C ILE A 88 -0.97 19.83 -19.79
N PRO A 89 -1.49 20.30 -20.95
CA PRO A 89 -2.18 21.58 -21.02
C PRO A 89 -3.42 21.63 -20.10
N GLU A 90 -4.20 20.56 -20.10
CA GLU A 90 -5.39 20.44 -19.24
C GLU A 90 -5.00 20.43 -17.74
N ALA A 91 -3.97 19.67 -17.36
CA ALA A 91 -3.49 19.63 -15.99
C ALA A 91 -3.04 21.01 -15.50
N LEU A 92 -2.32 21.76 -16.32
CA LEU A 92 -1.91 23.13 -16.00
C LEU A 92 -3.08 24.09 -15.90
N LYS A 93 -4.07 24.00 -16.81
CA LYS A 93 -5.32 24.80 -16.76
C LYS A 93 -6.10 24.51 -15.47
N LYS A 94 -6.12 23.27 -14.98
CA LYS A 94 -6.74 22.85 -13.70
C LYS A 94 -5.89 23.21 -12.47
N GLY A 95 -4.77 23.89 -12.65
CA GLY A 95 -3.94 24.42 -11.56
C GLY A 95 -2.94 23.41 -10.99
N ALA A 96 -2.45 22.47 -11.82
CA ALA A 96 -1.28 21.69 -11.45
C ALA A 96 -0.10 22.63 -11.16
N SER A 97 0.61 22.39 -10.05
CA SER A 97 1.78 23.18 -9.69
C SER A 97 2.96 22.85 -10.60
N PHE A 98 3.16 21.56 -10.87
CA PHE A 98 4.24 21.01 -11.69
C PHE A 98 3.78 19.76 -12.42
N ILE A 99 4.54 19.46 -13.46
CA ILE A 99 4.38 18.25 -14.27
C ILE A 99 5.65 17.41 -14.13
N ILE A 100 5.48 16.13 -13.83
CA ILE A 100 6.57 15.14 -13.82
C ILE A 100 6.46 14.31 -15.08
N THR A 101 7.54 14.30 -15.87
CA THR A 101 7.61 13.57 -17.13
C THR A 101 9.02 13.11 -17.47
N SER A 102 9.16 12.01 -18.20
CA SER A 102 10.43 11.57 -18.78
C SER A 102 10.68 12.19 -20.14
N LYS A 103 9.65 12.80 -20.74
CA LYS A 103 9.72 13.38 -22.08
C LYS A 103 10.37 14.75 -22.06
N ASN A 104 10.95 15.12 -23.20
CA ASN A 104 11.50 16.45 -23.41
C ASN A 104 10.37 17.37 -23.87
N ILE A 105 9.91 18.25 -22.99
CA ILE A 105 8.83 19.21 -23.28
C ILE A 105 9.42 20.61 -23.23
N LYS A 106 9.57 21.25 -24.39
CA LYS A 106 10.07 22.65 -24.50
C LYS A 106 9.03 23.66 -24.00
N LYS A 107 7.75 23.40 -24.27
CA LYS A 107 6.65 24.25 -23.79
C LYS A 107 6.47 24.05 -22.29
N PHE A 108 6.31 25.13 -21.50
CA PHE A 108 6.12 25.12 -20.05
C PHE A 108 7.33 24.64 -19.22
N GLU A 109 8.56 24.86 -19.67
CA GLU A 109 9.80 24.39 -19.01
C GLU A 109 9.85 24.72 -17.50
N ASN A 110 9.41 25.91 -17.10
CA ASN A 110 9.36 26.37 -15.72
C ASN A 110 8.39 25.57 -14.82
N LYS A 111 7.53 24.72 -15.40
CA LYS A 111 6.59 23.82 -14.72
C LYS A 111 6.96 22.36 -14.87
N ILE A 112 7.95 22.03 -15.70
CA ILE A 112 8.35 20.64 -15.99
C ILE A 112 9.45 20.21 -15.03
N ILE A 113 9.28 19.01 -14.47
CA ILE A 113 10.32 18.30 -13.74
C ILE A 113 10.61 17.02 -14.50
N LYS A 114 11.78 16.99 -15.12
CA LYS A 114 12.22 15.83 -15.89
C LYS A 114 12.69 14.71 -14.96
N VAL A 115 12.21 13.50 -15.20
CA VAL A 115 12.62 12.27 -14.49
C VAL A 115 13.05 11.22 -15.50
N LYS A 116 13.76 10.16 -15.07
CA LYS A 116 14.13 9.06 -15.95
C LYS A 116 12.94 8.15 -16.30
N ASN A 117 12.01 7.99 -15.37
CA ASN A 117 10.83 7.17 -15.55
C ASN A 117 9.76 7.56 -14.49
N GLU A 118 8.56 7.83 -14.92
CA GLU A 118 7.44 8.29 -14.11
C GLU A 118 7.00 7.27 -13.07
N ASN A 119 6.94 5.98 -13.45
CA ASN A 119 6.53 4.90 -12.54
C ASN A 119 7.56 4.71 -11.43
N ASN A 120 8.85 4.76 -11.76
CA ASN A 120 9.91 4.69 -10.76
C ASN A 120 9.87 5.89 -9.83
N PHE A 121 9.59 7.10 -10.35
CA PHE A 121 9.42 8.28 -9.53
C PHE A 121 8.25 8.11 -8.56
N LEU A 122 7.08 7.69 -9.04
CA LEU A 122 5.89 7.47 -8.22
C LEU A 122 6.14 6.43 -7.11
N ASN A 123 6.74 5.29 -7.46
CA ASN A 123 7.06 4.22 -6.50
C ASN A 123 8.06 4.68 -5.44
N ASN A 124 9.11 5.40 -5.84
CA ASN A 124 10.11 5.91 -4.91
C ASN A 124 9.55 7.00 -3.99
N PHE A 125 8.67 7.86 -4.54
CA PHE A 125 7.97 8.85 -3.74
C PHE A 125 7.03 8.19 -2.72
N ALA A 126 6.28 7.18 -3.14
CA ALA A 126 5.42 6.38 -2.27
C ALA A 126 6.23 5.69 -1.15
N SER A 127 7.38 5.10 -1.48
CA SER A 127 8.29 4.50 -0.50
C SER A 127 8.79 5.53 0.52
N LEU A 128 9.23 6.71 0.06
CA LEU A 128 9.65 7.79 0.95
C LEU A 128 8.53 8.27 1.88
N LYS A 129 7.29 8.36 1.38
CA LYS A 129 6.13 8.71 2.22
C LYS A 129 5.85 7.62 3.25
N ARG A 130 5.95 6.34 2.86
CA ARG A 130 5.81 5.21 3.77
C ARG A 130 6.91 5.16 4.83
N ASP A 131 8.17 5.44 4.47
CA ASP A 131 9.32 5.47 5.38
C ASP A 131 9.18 6.59 6.43
N ASN A 132 8.54 7.70 6.06
CA ASN A 132 8.31 8.85 6.96
C ASN A 132 6.96 8.79 7.68
N SER A 133 6.24 7.68 7.64
CA SER A 133 4.95 7.50 8.29
C SER A 133 5.02 6.50 9.43
N ASN A 134 4.57 6.91 10.61
CA ASN A 134 4.41 6.04 11.79
C ASN A 134 3.03 5.37 11.83
N ALA A 135 2.20 5.54 10.79
CA ALA A 135 0.87 4.96 10.75
C ALA A 135 0.90 3.43 10.82
N LYS A 136 -0.01 2.85 11.60
CA LYS A 136 -0.27 1.40 11.57
C LYS A 136 -1.00 1.05 10.27
N ILE A 137 -0.37 0.25 9.43
CA ILE A 137 -0.83 0.00 8.06
C ILE A 137 -1.57 -1.33 7.97
N PHE A 138 -2.76 -1.28 7.38
CA PHE A 138 -3.59 -2.42 6.99
C PHE A 138 -3.53 -2.58 5.48
N ALA A 139 -3.30 -3.80 5.01
CA ALA A 139 -3.41 -4.15 3.60
C ALA A 139 -4.45 -5.27 3.43
N ILE A 140 -5.37 -5.08 2.50
CA ILE A 140 -6.51 -5.97 2.29
C ILE A 140 -6.46 -6.52 0.87
N THR A 141 -6.47 -7.84 0.76
CA THR A 141 -6.66 -8.55 -0.51
C THR A 141 -7.74 -9.62 -0.37
N GLY A 142 -8.09 -10.26 -1.47
CA GLY A 142 -9.08 -11.32 -1.54
C GLY A 142 -9.83 -11.32 -2.86
N SER A 143 -10.65 -12.32 -3.11
CA SER A 143 -11.44 -12.41 -4.33
C SER A 143 -12.62 -11.44 -4.30
N ALA A 144 -13.34 -11.34 -3.19
CA ALA A 144 -14.47 -10.45 -2.98
C ALA A 144 -14.36 -9.70 -1.65
N GLY A 145 -15.15 -8.62 -1.47
CA GLY A 145 -15.31 -7.90 -0.21
C GLY A 145 -14.17 -6.95 0.18
N LYS A 146 -13.12 -6.79 -0.64
CA LYS A 146 -11.96 -5.94 -0.34
C LYS A 146 -12.33 -4.48 -0.06
N THR A 147 -13.05 -3.86 -0.98
CA THR A 147 -13.42 -2.43 -0.90
C THR A 147 -14.38 -2.16 0.25
N SER A 148 -15.38 -3.04 0.43
CA SER A 148 -16.34 -2.93 1.55
C SER A 148 -15.64 -3.04 2.90
N LEU A 149 -14.77 -4.03 3.08
CA LEU A 149 -14.00 -4.22 4.30
C LEU A 149 -13.04 -3.05 4.55
N LYS A 150 -12.36 -2.56 3.50
CA LYS A 150 -11.49 -1.39 3.56
C LYS A 150 -12.24 -0.17 4.10
N ASN A 151 -13.41 0.11 3.54
CA ASN A 151 -14.23 1.25 3.97
C ASN A 151 -14.73 1.09 5.41
N LEU A 152 -15.18 -0.13 5.79
CA LEU A 152 -15.61 -0.42 7.15
C LEU A 152 -14.49 -0.21 8.17
N ILE A 153 -13.30 -0.74 7.90
CA ILE A 153 -12.13 -0.56 8.77
C ILE A 153 -11.76 0.92 8.87
N HIS A 154 -11.81 1.66 7.77
CA HIS A 154 -11.56 3.09 7.77
C HIS A 154 -12.54 3.84 8.71
N GLU A 155 -13.84 3.61 8.56
CA GLU A 155 -14.85 4.26 9.40
C GLU A 155 -14.67 3.92 10.89
N LEU A 156 -14.35 2.67 11.21
CA LEU A 156 -14.08 2.26 12.59
C LEU A 156 -12.82 2.93 13.16
N LEU A 157 -11.73 2.96 12.40
CA LEU A 157 -10.44 3.47 12.86
C LEU A 157 -10.41 5.00 13.03
N LYS A 158 -11.27 5.73 12.33
CA LYS A 158 -11.42 7.20 12.51
C LYS A 158 -11.74 7.58 13.95
N ASN A 159 -12.43 6.71 14.70
CA ASN A 159 -12.73 6.95 16.11
C ASN A 159 -11.48 6.86 17.02
N PHE A 160 -10.38 6.30 16.53
CA PHE A 160 -9.15 6.09 17.27
C PHE A 160 -8.00 6.99 16.80
N GLY A 161 -8.20 7.73 15.71
CA GLY A 161 -7.26 8.72 15.22
C GLY A 161 -7.32 8.96 13.72
N GLU A 162 -6.55 9.95 13.27
CA GLU A 162 -6.52 10.32 11.86
C GLU A 162 -6.13 9.11 10.99
N THR A 163 -7.04 8.74 10.09
CA THR A 163 -6.96 7.51 9.31
C THR A 163 -6.99 7.82 7.82
N TYR A 164 -5.96 7.37 7.11
CA TYR A 164 -5.93 7.40 5.65
C TYR A 164 -6.56 6.14 5.08
N CYS A 165 -7.33 6.28 4.00
CA CYS A 165 -7.90 5.17 3.25
C CYS A 165 -7.63 5.35 1.76
N SER A 166 -7.20 4.29 1.07
CA SER A 166 -7.01 4.34 -0.38
C SER A 166 -8.34 4.64 -1.08
N PRO A 167 -8.37 5.63 -2.02
CA PRO A 167 -9.61 6.02 -2.68
C PRO A 167 -10.15 4.90 -3.57
N LYS A 168 -11.49 4.76 -3.65
CA LYS A 168 -12.13 3.81 -4.57
C LYS A 168 -11.42 2.44 -4.55
N SER A 169 -11.19 1.84 -5.74
CA SER A 169 -10.44 0.60 -5.93
C SER A 169 -9.00 0.87 -6.43
N TYR A 170 -8.30 1.85 -5.81
CA TYR A 170 -6.89 2.13 -6.14
C TYR A 170 -5.98 1.03 -5.60
N ASN A 171 -6.07 -0.16 -6.19
CA ASN A 171 -5.49 -1.42 -5.72
C ASN A 171 -4.41 -2.02 -6.63
N ASN A 172 -4.07 -1.33 -7.74
CA ASN A 172 -3.11 -1.78 -8.75
C ASN A 172 -1.77 -1.04 -8.66
N HIS A 173 -0.87 -1.31 -9.61
CA HIS A 173 0.50 -0.77 -9.67
C HIS A 173 0.61 0.76 -9.84
N PHE A 174 -0.49 1.46 -10.12
CA PHE A 174 -0.57 2.92 -10.07
C PHE A 174 -1.32 3.41 -8.84
N GLY A 175 -2.43 2.76 -8.53
CA GLY A 175 -3.33 3.18 -7.47
C GLY A 175 -2.71 3.06 -6.07
N VAL A 176 -2.00 1.95 -5.79
CA VAL A 176 -1.36 1.74 -4.48
C VAL A 176 -0.24 2.74 -4.23
N PRO A 177 0.73 2.98 -5.14
CA PRO A 177 1.75 4.00 -4.92
C PRO A 177 1.17 5.41 -4.82
N LEU A 178 0.15 5.74 -5.63
CA LEU A 178 -0.52 7.04 -5.56
C LEU A 178 -1.20 7.23 -4.20
N SER A 179 -1.87 6.19 -3.69
CA SER A 179 -2.48 6.20 -2.36
C SER A 179 -1.42 6.37 -1.26
N LEU A 180 -0.33 5.62 -1.30
CA LEU A 180 0.78 5.76 -0.35
C LEU A 180 1.40 7.16 -0.38
N SER A 181 1.45 7.80 -1.55
CA SER A 181 1.97 9.16 -1.69
C SER A 181 1.20 10.21 -0.89
N SER A 182 -0.04 9.90 -0.52
CA SER A 182 -0.92 10.76 0.27
C SER A 182 -0.80 10.56 1.78
N LEU A 183 -0.04 9.56 2.24
CA LEU A 183 0.25 9.43 3.68
C LEU A 183 1.00 10.66 4.20
N ASN A 184 0.60 11.13 5.38
CA ASN A 184 1.28 12.19 6.11
C ASN A 184 1.63 11.75 7.54
N LYS A 185 2.35 12.60 8.28
CA LYS A 185 2.83 12.30 9.62
C LYS A 185 1.73 12.22 10.68
N ASN A 186 0.56 12.84 10.43
CA ASN A 186 -0.53 12.89 11.38
C ASN A 186 -1.39 11.62 11.34
N HIS A 187 -1.35 10.86 10.22
CA HIS A 187 -2.10 9.63 10.15
C HIS A 187 -1.59 8.61 11.18
N LYS A 188 -2.47 8.19 12.08
CA LYS A 188 -2.25 7.05 12.99
C LYS A 188 -2.45 5.71 12.30
N TYR A 189 -3.34 5.69 11.30
CA TYR A 189 -3.69 4.48 10.56
C TYR A 189 -3.70 4.73 9.06
N GLY A 190 -3.39 3.67 8.29
CA GLY A 190 -3.52 3.67 6.84
C GLY A 190 -4.13 2.36 6.35
N VAL A 191 -5.21 2.42 5.56
CA VAL A 191 -5.93 1.24 5.06
C VAL A 191 -5.82 1.20 3.55
N PHE A 192 -5.19 0.15 3.03
CA PHE A 192 -4.89 -0.01 1.61
C PHE A 192 -5.53 -1.27 1.06
N GLU A 193 -6.20 -1.13 -0.08
CA GLU A 193 -6.63 -2.26 -0.89
C GLU A 193 -5.49 -2.67 -1.83
N VAL A 194 -5.25 -3.98 -1.96
CA VAL A 194 -4.22 -4.55 -2.83
C VAL A 194 -4.87 -5.61 -3.71
N GLY A 195 -4.89 -5.33 -5.01
CA GLY A 195 -5.45 -6.21 -6.03
C GLY A 195 -4.37 -6.92 -6.85
N MET A 196 -4.79 -7.87 -7.65
CA MET A 196 -3.93 -8.55 -8.61
C MET A 196 -4.74 -9.06 -9.81
N SER A 197 -4.09 -9.12 -10.96
CA SER A 197 -4.50 -9.88 -12.13
C SER A 197 -3.51 -11.00 -12.44
N LYS A 198 -2.27 -10.90 -11.95
CA LYS A 198 -1.19 -11.86 -12.21
C LYS A 198 -0.40 -12.15 -10.93
N LYS A 199 0.25 -13.31 -10.91
CA LYS A 199 1.22 -13.68 -9.88
C LYS A 199 2.35 -12.64 -9.80
N GLY A 200 2.81 -12.34 -8.57
CA GLY A 200 3.86 -11.36 -8.29
C GLY A 200 3.38 -9.93 -8.07
N GLU A 201 2.15 -9.57 -8.49
CA GLU A 201 1.66 -8.21 -8.35
C GLU A 201 1.44 -7.83 -6.88
N ILE A 202 0.80 -8.68 -6.08
CA ILE A 202 0.60 -8.42 -4.64
C ILE A 202 1.94 -8.32 -3.91
N ASN A 203 2.90 -9.18 -4.24
CA ASN A 203 4.23 -9.09 -3.65
C ASN A 203 4.91 -7.75 -3.96
N ASN A 204 4.83 -7.27 -5.20
CA ASN A 204 5.42 -5.99 -5.59
C ASN A 204 4.73 -4.80 -4.90
N LEU A 205 3.41 -4.81 -4.81
CA LEU A 205 2.64 -3.76 -4.15
C LEU A 205 2.90 -3.75 -2.65
N THR A 206 2.90 -4.92 -2.02
CA THR A 206 3.09 -5.01 -0.57
C THR A 206 4.51 -4.73 -0.12
N LYS A 207 5.53 -4.85 -1.00
CA LYS A 207 6.88 -4.31 -0.76
C LYS A 207 6.90 -2.80 -0.54
N LEU A 208 5.99 -2.06 -1.17
CA LEU A 208 5.82 -0.63 -0.95
C LEU A 208 4.99 -0.36 0.32
N VAL A 209 3.88 -1.10 0.49
CA VAL A 209 2.92 -0.91 1.59
C VAL A 209 3.53 -1.29 2.93
N ARG A 210 4.26 -2.42 3.03
CA ARG A 210 4.84 -2.99 4.26
C ARG A 210 3.83 -2.98 5.42
N PRO A 211 2.76 -3.81 5.30
CA PRO A 211 1.67 -3.77 6.24
C PRO A 211 2.05 -4.33 7.61
N HIS A 212 1.49 -3.76 8.67
CA HIS A 212 1.49 -4.31 10.02
C HIS A 212 0.44 -5.42 10.14
N ILE A 213 -0.67 -5.23 9.40
CA ILE A 213 -1.80 -6.17 9.40
C ILE A 213 -2.16 -6.45 7.94
N GLY A 214 -2.00 -7.70 7.53
CA GLY A 214 -2.50 -8.23 6.27
C GLY A 214 -3.84 -8.90 6.46
N ILE A 215 -4.76 -8.75 5.51
CA ILE A 215 -6.07 -9.39 5.53
C ILE A 215 -6.32 -10.05 4.19
N ILE A 216 -6.67 -11.34 4.21
CA ILE A 216 -7.17 -12.05 3.03
C ILE A 216 -8.64 -12.37 3.30
N THR A 217 -9.56 -11.75 2.56
CA THR A 217 -10.99 -11.89 2.81
C THR A 217 -11.48 -13.29 2.46
N ASN A 218 -11.18 -13.76 1.26
CA ASN A 218 -11.50 -15.08 0.76
C ASN A 218 -10.66 -15.44 -0.47
N ILE A 219 -10.65 -16.72 -0.81
CA ILE A 219 -10.11 -17.27 -2.05
C ILE A 219 -11.29 -17.80 -2.87
N GLY A 220 -11.52 -17.21 -4.04
CA GLY A 220 -12.55 -17.60 -5.00
C GLY A 220 -12.06 -17.34 -6.43
N GLU A 221 -12.90 -17.58 -7.41
CA GLU A 221 -12.58 -17.65 -8.84
C GLU A 221 -12.28 -16.30 -9.53
N ALA A 222 -12.26 -15.19 -8.76
CA ALA A 222 -11.92 -13.89 -9.35
C ALA A 222 -10.57 -13.93 -10.07
N HIS A 223 -10.57 -13.58 -11.36
CA HIS A 223 -9.41 -13.64 -12.28
C HIS A 223 -8.91 -15.06 -12.58
N ILE A 224 -9.79 -16.07 -12.49
CA ILE A 224 -9.42 -17.48 -12.73
C ILE A 224 -8.81 -17.68 -14.12
N GLU A 225 -9.22 -16.88 -15.09
CA GLU A 225 -8.71 -16.88 -16.47
C GLU A 225 -7.18 -16.61 -16.55
N ASN A 226 -6.62 -15.98 -15.52
CA ASN A 226 -5.18 -15.69 -15.44
C ASN A 226 -4.40 -16.72 -14.59
N PHE A 227 -5.10 -17.74 -14.05
CA PHE A 227 -4.52 -18.75 -13.16
C PHE A 227 -4.98 -20.15 -13.56
N LYS A 228 -4.11 -21.15 -13.37
CA LYS A 228 -4.43 -22.53 -13.73
C LYS A 228 -5.57 -23.12 -12.87
N ASN A 229 -5.70 -22.65 -11.62
CA ASN A 229 -6.68 -23.15 -10.65
C ASN A 229 -6.75 -22.22 -9.43
N LEU A 230 -7.67 -22.50 -8.51
CA LEU A 230 -7.85 -21.76 -7.26
C LEU A 230 -6.59 -21.74 -6.38
N ARG A 231 -5.75 -22.79 -6.43
CA ARG A 231 -4.47 -22.81 -5.71
C ARG A 231 -3.53 -21.71 -6.20
N GLY A 232 -3.48 -21.46 -7.51
CA GLY A 232 -2.71 -20.36 -8.08
C GLY A 232 -3.19 -18.99 -7.56
N ILE A 233 -4.51 -18.81 -7.40
CA ILE A 233 -5.11 -17.61 -6.80
C ILE A 233 -4.72 -17.50 -5.32
N ALA A 234 -4.80 -18.60 -4.56
CA ALA A 234 -4.38 -18.64 -3.16
C ALA A 234 -2.89 -18.28 -3.00
N ASP A 235 -2.04 -18.77 -3.89
CA ASP A 235 -0.61 -18.43 -3.91
C ASP A 235 -0.38 -16.94 -4.17
N ALA A 236 -1.04 -16.39 -5.19
CA ALA A 236 -0.90 -14.98 -5.54
C ALA A 236 -1.43 -14.04 -4.43
N LYS A 237 -2.59 -14.34 -3.82
CA LYS A 237 -3.11 -13.57 -2.68
C LYS A 237 -2.25 -13.77 -1.44
N GLY A 238 -1.71 -14.97 -1.23
CA GLY A 238 -0.77 -15.30 -0.17
C GLY A 238 0.57 -14.54 -0.25
N GLU A 239 0.90 -13.92 -1.37
CA GLU A 239 2.09 -13.07 -1.51
C GLU A 239 2.10 -11.89 -0.53
N ILE A 240 0.95 -11.43 -0.04
CA ILE A 240 0.85 -10.40 0.99
C ILE A 240 1.67 -10.77 2.24
N ILE A 241 1.73 -12.06 2.58
CA ILE A 241 2.45 -12.60 3.75
C ILE A 241 3.93 -12.25 3.68
N ASN A 242 4.50 -12.18 2.47
CA ASN A 242 5.93 -11.94 2.27
C ASN A 242 6.41 -10.57 2.78
N ASN A 243 5.51 -9.61 2.89
CA ASN A 243 5.86 -8.22 3.18
C ASN A 243 5.12 -7.65 4.39
N ILE A 244 4.40 -8.49 5.15
CA ILE A 244 3.97 -8.15 6.50
C ILE A 244 5.24 -7.95 7.33
N ILE A 245 5.31 -6.87 8.08
CA ILE A 245 6.49 -6.55 8.91
C ILE A 245 6.69 -7.64 10.01
N SER A 246 7.90 -7.74 10.52
CA SER A 246 8.18 -8.63 11.65
C SER A 246 7.26 -8.31 12.85
N GLY A 247 6.72 -9.34 13.50
CA GLY A 247 5.74 -9.19 14.58
C GLY A 247 4.34 -8.76 14.13
N GLY A 248 4.12 -8.62 12.81
CA GLY A 248 2.81 -8.28 12.26
C GLY A 248 1.80 -9.42 12.30
N THR A 249 0.60 -9.14 11.83
CA THR A 249 -0.54 -10.07 11.91
C THR A 249 -1.16 -10.31 10.55
N LEU A 250 -1.52 -11.56 10.29
CA LEU A 250 -2.36 -11.95 9.15
C LEU A 250 -3.75 -12.35 9.67
N ILE A 251 -4.79 -11.74 9.11
CA ILE A 251 -6.18 -12.08 9.40
C ILE A 251 -6.72 -12.96 8.28
N LEU A 252 -7.26 -14.13 8.62
CA LEU A 252 -7.74 -15.13 7.67
C LEU A 252 -9.16 -15.61 8.01
N ASN A 253 -9.95 -15.84 6.97
CA ASN A 253 -11.21 -16.57 7.09
C ASN A 253 -10.93 -18.06 7.32
N ARG A 254 -11.37 -18.62 8.46
CA ARG A 254 -11.18 -20.03 8.79
C ARG A 254 -12.08 -20.96 7.98
N ASP A 255 -13.21 -20.45 7.51
CA ASP A 255 -14.15 -21.22 6.69
C ASP A 255 -13.66 -21.37 5.23
N ASP A 256 -12.57 -20.70 4.87
CA ASP A 256 -11.96 -20.80 3.53
C ASP A 256 -11.15 -22.10 3.38
N ASN A 257 -11.31 -22.79 2.27
CA ASN A 257 -10.61 -24.06 1.98
C ASN A 257 -9.07 -23.92 2.01
N TYR A 258 -8.56 -22.71 1.74
CA TYR A 258 -7.11 -22.43 1.75
C TYR A 258 -6.61 -21.87 3.10
N PHE A 259 -7.45 -21.82 4.14
CA PHE A 259 -7.07 -21.33 5.47
C PHE A 259 -5.80 -22.01 6.01
N ASN A 260 -5.80 -23.34 6.10
CA ASN A 260 -4.67 -24.08 6.65
C ASN A 260 -3.38 -23.89 5.84
N TYR A 261 -3.51 -23.79 4.52
CA TYR A 261 -2.40 -23.54 3.63
C TYR A 261 -1.77 -22.17 3.87
N LEU A 262 -2.58 -21.12 3.90
CA LEU A 262 -2.11 -19.74 4.13
C LEU A 262 -1.59 -19.56 5.55
N LYS A 263 -2.24 -20.19 6.55
CA LYS A 263 -1.76 -20.22 7.93
C LYS A 263 -0.36 -20.82 8.04
N LYS A 264 -0.10 -21.98 7.41
CA LYS A 264 1.25 -22.59 7.39
C LYS A 264 2.28 -21.66 6.79
N LYS A 265 1.95 -20.96 5.68
CA LYS A 265 2.86 -19.94 5.07
C LYS A 265 3.17 -18.79 6.01
N ALA A 266 2.18 -18.28 6.74
CA ALA A 266 2.36 -17.17 7.69
C ALA A 266 3.25 -17.59 8.90
N ILE A 267 2.98 -18.76 9.47
CA ILE A 267 3.75 -19.29 10.61
C ILE A 267 5.23 -19.48 10.24
N LYS A 268 5.54 -20.01 9.04
CA LYS A 268 6.92 -20.14 8.55
C LYS A 268 7.68 -18.80 8.45
N ARG A 269 6.97 -17.69 8.48
CA ARG A 269 7.53 -16.32 8.45
C ARG A 269 7.37 -15.60 9.79
N ASN A 270 7.06 -16.29 10.87
CA ASN A 270 6.84 -15.73 12.21
C ASN A 270 5.75 -14.64 12.22
N ILE A 271 4.72 -14.79 11.36
CA ILE A 271 3.57 -13.87 11.32
C ILE A 271 2.45 -14.46 12.18
N LYS A 272 1.94 -13.66 13.12
CA LYS A 272 0.79 -14.01 13.94
C LYS A 272 -0.45 -14.20 13.06
N VAL A 273 -1.20 -15.26 13.27
CA VAL A 273 -2.47 -15.50 12.54
C VAL A 273 -3.64 -15.32 13.48
N VAL A 274 -4.58 -14.47 13.08
CA VAL A 274 -5.89 -14.29 13.70
C VAL A 274 -6.94 -14.82 12.75
N SER A 275 -7.78 -15.74 13.20
CA SER A 275 -8.82 -16.34 12.36
C SER A 275 -10.20 -15.81 12.73
N TYR A 276 -11.04 -15.67 11.72
CA TYR A 276 -12.48 -15.43 11.88
C TYR A 276 -13.27 -16.42 11.03
N GLY A 277 -14.54 -16.64 11.36
CA GLY A 277 -15.42 -17.54 10.61
C GLY A 277 -16.54 -18.11 11.46
N LYS A 278 -17.38 -18.97 10.89
CA LYS A 278 -18.44 -19.70 11.58
C LYS A 278 -17.89 -20.86 12.43
N ASP A 279 -16.75 -21.41 12.02
CA ASP A 279 -16.07 -22.49 12.75
C ASP A 279 -15.73 -22.02 14.18
N LYS A 280 -16.25 -22.73 15.19
CA LYS A 280 -16.07 -22.44 16.64
C LYS A 280 -14.59 -22.39 17.07
N ARG A 281 -13.68 -22.99 16.31
CA ARG A 281 -12.23 -22.91 16.51
C ARG A 281 -11.61 -21.60 16.03
N SER A 282 -12.39 -20.71 15.38
CA SER A 282 -11.92 -19.39 14.99
C SER A 282 -11.71 -18.51 16.22
N TYR A 283 -10.69 -17.66 16.17
CA TYR A 283 -10.45 -16.67 17.24
C TYR A 283 -11.64 -15.70 17.38
N VAL A 284 -12.26 -15.36 16.25
CA VAL A 284 -13.51 -14.57 16.19
C VAL A 284 -14.58 -15.43 15.53
N HIS A 285 -15.66 -15.76 16.26
CA HIS A 285 -16.79 -16.51 15.70
C HIS A 285 -18.12 -16.10 16.33
N PRO A 286 -19.22 -16.19 15.58
CA PRO A 286 -20.55 -15.93 16.14
C PRO A 286 -20.96 -17.06 17.10
N ILE A 287 -21.50 -16.69 18.25
CA ILE A 287 -22.16 -17.63 19.18
C ILE A 287 -23.66 -17.66 18.89
N GLN A 288 -24.26 -16.48 18.63
CA GLN A 288 -25.70 -16.34 18.39
C GLN A 288 -25.91 -15.19 17.41
N ILE A 289 -26.84 -15.38 16.49
CA ILE A 289 -27.29 -14.38 15.51
C ILE A 289 -28.80 -14.25 15.67
N SER A 290 -29.26 -13.10 16.11
CA SER A 290 -30.67 -12.79 16.27
C SER A 290 -31.08 -11.71 15.29
N LYS A 291 -31.81 -12.09 14.24
CA LYS A 291 -32.29 -11.16 13.21
C LYS A 291 -33.58 -10.49 13.71
N GLY A 292 -33.56 -9.17 13.86
CA GLY A 292 -34.76 -8.36 14.07
C GLY A 292 -35.16 -7.62 12.78
N LYS A 293 -36.24 -6.85 12.84
CA LYS A 293 -36.78 -6.14 11.66
C LYS A 293 -35.77 -5.14 11.08
N ASP A 294 -35.15 -4.31 11.93
CA ASP A 294 -34.24 -3.23 11.52
C ASP A 294 -32.77 -3.49 11.87
N LYS A 295 -32.50 -4.37 12.81
CA LYS A 295 -31.16 -4.64 13.31
C LYS A 295 -30.96 -6.13 13.56
N THR A 296 -29.76 -6.59 13.25
CA THR A 296 -29.29 -7.93 13.63
C THR A 296 -28.38 -7.81 14.85
N LYS A 297 -28.70 -8.53 15.92
CA LYS A 297 -27.84 -8.68 17.09
C LYS A 297 -26.92 -9.88 16.89
N LEU A 298 -25.63 -9.66 17.09
CA LEU A 298 -24.59 -10.70 17.01
C LEU A 298 -23.94 -10.84 18.38
N LYS A 299 -24.02 -12.01 18.99
CA LYS A 299 -23.18 -12.39 20.11
C LYS A 299 -21.96 -13.10 19.56
N VAL A 300 -20.78 -12.49 19.71
CA VAL A 300 -19.54 -12.93 19.06
C VAL A 300 -18.50 -13.23 20.13
N LYS A 301 -17.83 -14.36 20.02
CA LYS A 301 -16.64 -14.66 20.81
C LYS A 301 -15.41 -14.09 20.13
N VAL A 302 -14.58 -13.38 20.88
CA VAL A 302 -13.30 -12.81 20.45
C VAL A 302 -12.22 -13.28 21.43
N GLY A 303 -11.50 -14.33 21.08
CA GLY A 303 -10.61 -15.01 22.02
C GLY A 303 -11.37 -15.55 23.22
N ASN A 304 -11.11 -15.03 24.43
CA ASN A 304 -11.80 -15.41 25.67
C ASN A 304 -12.94 -14.46 26.04
N GLN A 305 -13.20 -13.41 25.26
CA GLN A 305 -14.23 -12.41 25.53
C GLN A 305 -15.48 -12.65 24.69
N ILE A 306 -16.61 -12.20 25.19
CA ILE A 306 -17.88 -12.18 24.44
C ILE A 306 -18.28 -10.73 24.23
N ILE A 307 -18.56 -10.39 22.98
CA ILE A 307 -19.00 -9.06 22.56
C ILE A 307 -20.39 -9.15 21.94
N ILE A 308 -21.26 -8.21 22.27
CA ILE A 308 -22.58 -8.08 21.64
C ILE A 308 -22.52 -6.90 20.67
N LEU A 309 -22.77 -7.17 19.41
CA LEU A 309 -22.84 -6.18 18.35
C LEU A 309 -24.28 -6.04 17.88
N SER A 310 -24.72 -4.80 17.65
CA SER A 310 -25.99 -4.51 16.98
C SER A 310 -25.70 -3.84 15.65
N ILE A 311 -26.02 -4.52 14.56
CA ILE A 311 -25.75 -4.05 13.20
C ILE A 311 -27.09 -3.76 12.53
N LYS A 312 -27.23 -2.58 11.91
CA LYS A 312 -28.37 -2.28 11.03
C LYS A 312 -28.48 -3.35 9.95
N ASN A 313 -29.67 -3.84 9.66
CA ASN A 313 -29.88 -4.76 8.56
C ASN A 313 -29.51 -4.04 7.27
N ILE A 314 -28.38 -4.40 6.69
CA ILE A 314 -27.98 -3.98 5.35
C ILE A 314 -28.62 -4.99 4.41
N ASN A 315 -29.41 -4.54 3.44
CA ASN A 315 -29.88 -5.41 2.37
C ASN A 315 -28.65 -6.03 1.69
N ILE A 316 -28.49 -7.35 1.86
CA ILE A 316 -27.34 -8.11 1.34
C ILE A 316 -27.44 -8.28 -0.20
N TYR A 317 -28.45 -7.68 -0.82
CA TYR A 317 -28.74 -7.79 -2.24
C TYR A 317 -28.47 -6.46 -2.99
N ASN A 318 -27.25 -5.92 -2.86
CA ASN A 318 -26.71 -4.97 -3.85
C ASN A 318 -25.22 -5.19 -4.00
#